data_80254bd64cfbcba335c73173ba0ea1b1
#
_entry.id   80254bd64cfbcba335c73173ba0ea1b1
#
_cell.length_a   1.000
_cell.length_b   1.000
_cell.length_c   1.000
_cell.angle_alpha   90.00
_cell.angle_beta   90.00
_cell.angle_gamma   90.00
#
_symmetry.space_group_name_H-M   'P 1'
#
loop_
_entity.id
_entity.type
_entity.pdbx_description
1 polymer ?
#
loop_
_entity_poly.entity_id
_entity_poly.type
_entity_poly.pdbx_seq_one_letter_code
_entity_poly.pdbx_strand_id
1 'polypeptide(L)'
;FKLGLNKSSSSLSEGINNIFKKRKVDQDILQEFEDLLIGSDVGIETAQNLKNDFEKFRIDKKIDDHKEILKLLADKLSLELLKYEKNLNDLGNNKSAVIVVSGVNGVGKTTTIGKMGKFFKDNNKSVVFGAADTFRAAAIDQLELWARKIKVDIIKSETGSDPASVAFKTAEFTKKNRIDIALIDTAGRLQSKKNLMEEYKKIINVLKKIDNDYPNEIILVLDATTGQNALNQVEEFSKIHNLTGLIITKLDSTAKGGIVLAICKKYKLPIIAVGMGEKEDDLQPFKADLFAKTLLSIN
;
A
#
# COMPACT_ATOMS: atom_id res chain seq x y z
N PHE A 1 -0.47 8.66 -11.83
CA PHE A 1 -1.15 8.87 -10.54
C PHE A 1 -2.57 9.42 -10.73
N LYS A 2 -2.76 10.51 -11.46
CA LYS A 2 -4.09 11.09 -11.74
C LYS A 2 -5.07 10.09 -12.38
N LEU A 3 -4.63 9.28 -13.32
CA LEU A 3 -5.48 8.31 -14.02
C LEU A 3 -5.97 7.16 -13.11
N GLY A 4 -5.18 6.74 -12.12
CA GLY A 4 -5.52 5.63 -11.24
C GLY A 4 -6.48 6.00 -10.10
N LEU A 5 -6.51 7.25 -9.66
CA LEU A 5 -7.43 7.73 -8.61
C LEU A 5 -8.75 8.31 -9.16
N ASN A 6 -9.00 8.21 -10.47
CA ASN A 6 -10.14 8.89 -11.11
C ASN A 6 -11.49 8.53 -10.46
N LYS A 7 -11.75 7.27 -10.10
CA LYS A 7 -13.03 6.90 -9.48
C LYS A 7 -13.17 7.44 -8.05
N SER A 8 -12.10 7.34 -7.24
CA SER A 8 -12.12 7.89 -5.87
C SER A 8 -12.19 9.41 -5.89
N SER A 9 -11.43 10.05 -6.78
CA SER A 9 -11.40 11.49 -6.91
C SER A 9 -12.65 12.03 -7.59
N SER A 10 -13.22 11.36 -8.60
CA SER A 10 -14.44 11.84 -9.27
C SER A 10 -15.65 11.81 -8.33
N SER A 11 -15.86 10.71 -7.60
CA SER A 11 -16.98 10.60 -6.65
C SER A 11 -16.88 11.65 -5.53
N LEU A 12 -15.69 11.79 -4.92
CA LEU A 12 -15.46 12.78 -3.88
C LEU A 12 -15.50 14.21 -4.44
N SER A 13 -14.92 14.42 -5.64
CA SER A 13 -14.93 15.70 -6.36
C SER A 13 -16.32 16.17 -6.72
N GLU A 14 -17.12 15.29 -7.30
CA GLU A 14 -18.51 15.59 -7.64
C GLU A 14 -19.31 15.90 -6.38
N GLY A 15 -19.11 15.10 -5.31
CA GLY A 15 -19.72 15.36 -4.01
C GLY A 15 -19.32 16.72 -3.44
N ILE A 16 -18.04 17.04 -3.38
CA ILE A 16 -17.51 18.33 -2.92
C ILE A 16 -18.09 19.48 -3.77
N ASN A 17 -17.99 19.36 -5.10
CA ASN A 17 -18.52 20.40 -6.00
C ASN A 17 -20.03 20.60 -5.85
N ASN A 18 -20.79 19.52 -5.63
CA ASN A 18 -22.24 19.61 -5.43
C ASN A 18 -22.59 20.28 -4.10
N ILE A 19 -21.88 19.95 -3.02
CA ILE A 19 -22.07 20.55 -1.69
C ILE A 19 -21.82 22.07 -1.75
N PHE A 20 -20.72 22.50 -2.36
CA PHE A 20 -20.32 23.90 -2.38
C PHE A 20 -20.90 24.71 -3.56
N LYS A 21 -21.62 24.07 -4.50
CA LYS A 21 -22.14 24.72 -5.69
C LYS A 21 -23.25 25.69 -5.33
N LYS A 22 -22.99 27.00 -5.52
CA LYS A 22 -23.97 28.13 -5.36
C LYS A 22 -24.58 28.26 -3.96
N ARG A 23 -23.96 27.73 -2.90
CA ARG A 23 -24.42 27.86 -1.52
C ARG A 23 -23.45 28.69 -0.69
N LYS A 24 -23.96 29.50 0.21
CA LYS A 24 -23.15 30.15 1.23
C LYS A 24 -22.76 29.07 2.25
N VAL A 25 -21.48 28.96 2.56
CA VAL A 25 -20.98 27.95 3.51
C VAL A 25 -21.55 28.26 4.92
N ASP A 26 -22.41 27.39 5.39
CA ASP A 26 -22.99 27.37 6.73
C ASP A 26 -22.67 26.04 7.44
N GLN A 27 -23.24 25.82 8.62
CA GLN A 27 -22.98 24.61 9.41
C GLN A 27 -23.53 23.33 8.72
N ASP A 28 -24.64 23.47 7.99
CA ASP A 28 -25.25 22.33 7.28
C ASP A 28 -24.34 21.86 6.15
N ILE A 29 -23.75 22.78 5.40
CA ILE A 29 -22.76 22.48 4.34
C ILE A 29 -21.48 21.85 4.91
N LEU A 30 -21.02 22.33 6.05
CA LEU A 30 -19.85 21.73 6.73
C LEU A 30 -20.15 20.32 7.23
N GLN A 31 -21.38 20.05 7.65
CA GLN A 31 -21.80 18.70 8.03
C GLN A 31 -21.92 17.79 6.81
N GLU A 32 -22.52 18.25 5.72
CA GLU A 32 -22.57 17.50 4.44
C GLU A 32 -21.13 17.14 3.95
N PHE A 33 -20.18 18.07 4.12
CA PHE A 33 -18.77 17.83 3.77
C PHE A 33 -18.13 16.75 4.66
N GLU A 34 -18.34 16.80 5.97
CA GLU A 34 -17.87 15.76 6.91
C GLU A 34 -18.46 14.40 6.55
N ASP A 35 -19.76 14.31 6.31
CA ASP A 35 -20.46 13.07 5.98
C ASP A 35 -19.95 12.47 4.66
N LEU A 36 -19.66 13.31 3.68
CA LEU A 36 -19.05 12.90 2.40
C LEU A 36 -17.65 12.29 2.62
N LEU A 37 -16.82 12.90 3.46
CA LEU A 37 -15.49 12.41 3.78
C LEU A 37 -15.57 11.05 4.52
N ILE A 38 -16.50 10.91 5.47
CA ILE A 38 -16.73 9.65 6.19
C ILE A 38 -17.19 8.56 5.22
N GLY A 39 -18.13 8.88 4.33
CA GLY A 39 -18.60 7.95 3.28
C GLY A 39 -17.52 7.50 2.31
N SER A 40 -16.44 8.27 2.19
CA SER A 40 -15.26 7.95 1.39
C SER A 40 -14.16 7.21 2.17
N ASP A 41 -14.49 6.65 3.33
CA ASP A 41 -13.57 5.90 4.23
C ASP A 41 -12.36 6.72 4.74
N VAL A 42 -12.45 8.05 4.78
CA VAL A 42 -11.40 8.94 5.33
C VAL A 42 -11.19 8.70 6.84
N GLY A 43 -12.20 8.18 7.52
CA GLY A 43 -12.22 7.99 8.97
C GLY A 43 -12.79 9.21 9.70
N ILE A 44 -13.58 8.96 10.77
CA ILE A 44 -14.37 9.98 11.48
C ILE A 44 -13.48 11.11 12.01
N GLU A 45 -12.42 10.77 12.75
CA GLU A 45 -11.51 11.77 13.34
C GLU A 45 -10.88 12.68 12.25
N THR A 46 -10.47 12.09 11.13
CA THR A 46 -9.86 12.85 10.03
C THR A 46 -10.88 13.76 9.35
N ALA A 47 -12.10 13.27 9.13
CA ALA A 47 -13.18 14.05 8.54
C ALA A 47 -13.54 15.26 9.41
N GLN A 48 -13.67 15.06 10.73
CA GLN A 48 -13.91 16.13 11.69
C GLN A 48 -12.79 17.17 11.68
N ASN A 49 -11.53 16.72 11.67
CA ASN A 49 -10.39 17.64 11.62
C ASN A 49 -10.39 18.47 10.32
N LEU A 50 -10.67 17.85 9.18
CA LEU A 50 -10.75 18.56 7.91
C LEU A 50 -11.92 19.57 7.88
N LYS A 51 -13.08 19.22 8.47
CA LYS A 51 -14.21 20.15 8.62
C LYS A 51 -13.82 21.37 9.48
N ASN A 52 -13.22 21.12 10.65
CA ASN A 52 -12.80 22.18 11.55
C ASN A 52 -11.73 23.08 10.92
N ASP A 53 -10.78 22.50 10.19
CA ASP A 53 -9.78 23.25 9.44
C ASP A 53 -10.39 24.07 8.31
N PHE A 54 -11.40 23.54 7.62
CA PHE A 54 -12.14 24.28 6.59
C PHE A 54 -12.77 25.54 7.20
N GLU A 55 -13.50 25.38 8.29
CA GLU A 55 -14.15 26.51 8.97
C GLU A 55 -13.12 27.54 9.48
N LYS A 56 -12.02 27.05 10.09
CA LYS A 56 -10.92 27.90 10.56
C LYS A 56 -10.29 28.70 9.43
N PHE A 57 -9.95 28.08 8.29
CA PHE A 57 -9.37 28.78 7.16
C PHE A 57 -10.31 29.82 6.58
N ARG A 58 -11.63 29.52 6.53
CA ARG A 58 -12.65 30.48 6.09
C ARG A 58 -12.68 31.72 6.96
N ILE A 59 -12.67 31.54 8.30
CA ILE A 59 -12.77 32.65 9.26
C ILE A 59 -11.46 33.43 9.33
N ASP A 60 -10.34 32.75 9.58
CA ASP A 60 -9.05 33.37 9.86
C ASP A 60 -8.48 34.10 8.64
N LYS A 61 -8.65 33.51 7.45
CA LYS A 61 -8.11 34.03 6.20
C LYS A 61 -9.13 34.84 5.38
N LYS A 62 -10.38 34.92 5.85
CA LYS A 62 -11.50 35.60 5.14
C LYS A 62 -11.66 35.15 3.69
N ILE A 63 -11.51 33.84 3.46
CA ILE A 63 -11.60 33.23 2.15
C ILE A 63 -13.03 32.75 1.93
N ASP A 64 -13.69 33.23 0.88
CA ASP A 64 -15.05 32.80 0.48
C ASP A 64 -14.99 31.72 -0.64
N ASP A 65 -13.88 31.62 -1.38
CA ASP A 65 -13.71 30.59 -2.41
C ASP A 65 -13.35 29.24 -1.80
N HIS A 66 -14.31 28.31 -1.86
CA HIS A 66 -14.13 26.95 -1.38
C HIS A 66 -12.93 26.21 -2.05
N LYS A 67 -12.61 26.53 -3.30
CA LYS A 67 -11.48 25.90 -4.00
C LYS A 67 -10.14 26.31 -3.39
N GLU A 68 -10.02 27.56 -2.97
CA GLU A 68 -8.83 28.05 -2.27
C GLU A 68 -8.68 27.37 -0.91
N ILE A 69 -9.79 27.20 -0.16
CA ILE A 69 -9.78 26.49 1.11
C ILE A 69 -9.43 25.02 0.91
N LEU A 70 -10.01 24.34 -0.09
CA LEU A 70 -9.67 22.94 -0.40
C LEU A 70 -8.18 22.78 -0.75
N LYS A 71 -7.59 23.77 -1.45
CA LYS A 71 -6.14 23.77 -1.72
C LYS A 71 -5.33 23.82 -0.43
N LEU A 72 -5.69 24.70 0.50
CA LEU A 72 -5.03 24.77 1.81
C LEU A 72 -5.18 23.47 2.62
N LEU A 73 -6.36 22.84 2.53
CA LEU A 73 -6.57 21.51 3.15
C LEU A 73 -5.71 20.43 2.51
N ALA A 74 -5.58 20.44 1.17
CA ALA A 74 -4.73 19.51 0.45
C ALA A 74 -3.26 19.69 0.84
N ASP A 75 -2.77 20.92 0.93
CA ASP A 75 -1.41 21.23 1.35
C ASP A 75 -1.16 20.78 2.80
N LYS A 76 -2.10 21.03 3.71
CA LYS A 76 -2.01 20.55 5.09
C LYS A 76 -1.99 19.03 5.18
N LEU A 77 -2.89 18.36 4.45
CA LEU A 77 -2.98 16.92 4.41
C LEU A 77 -1.72 16.28 3.81
N SER A 78 -1.16 16.92 2.77
CA SER A 78 0.12 16.51 2.18
C SER A 78 1.25 16.52 3.21
N LEU A 79 1.39 17.60 3.99
CA LEU A 79 2.38 17.69 5.06
C LEU A 79 2.18 16.62 6.15
N GLU A 80 0.94 16.31 6.51
CA GLU A 80 0.65 15.25 7.47
C GLU A 80 1.02 13.86 6.92
N LEU A 81 0.81 13.62 5.63
CA LEU A 81 1.10 12.34 4.98
C LEU A 81 2.57 12.15 4.64
N LEU A 82 3.34 13.24 4.51
CA LEU A 82 4.74 13.18 4.11
C LEU A 82 5.58 12.29 5.04
N LYS A 83 5.27 12.26 6.33
CA LYS A 83 5.93 11.39 7.32
C LYS A 83 5.67 9.89 7.12
N TYR A 84 4.67 9.56 6.32
CA TYR A 84 4.32 8.18 5.95
C TYR A 84 4.73 7.84 4.51
N GLU A 85 5.39 8.74 3.80
CA GLU A 85 5.96 8.46 2.48
C GLU A 85 7.27 7.70 2.64
N LYS A 86 7.37 6.50 2.07
CA LYS A 86 8.60 5.72 1.99
C LYS A 86 8.92 5.46 0.54
N ASN A 87 10.14 5.81 0.13
CA ASN A 87 10.51 5.67 -1.28
C ASN A 87 10.75 4.19 -1.63
N LEU A 88 10.12 3.72 -2.70
CA LEU A 88 10.31 2.36 -3.20
C LEU A 88 11.78 2.09 -3.59
N ASN A 89 12.52 3.09 -4.07
CA ASN A 89 13.94 2.98 -4.39
C ASN A 89 14.82 2.67 -3.16
N ASP A 90 14.40 3.10 -1.97
CA ASP A 90 15.20 2.95 -0.75
C ASP A 90 15.18 1.52 -0.20
N LEU A 91 14.23 0.70 -0.64
CA LEU A 91 14.13 -0.71 -0.21
C LEU A 91 15.33 -1.58 -0.63
N GLY A 92 16.06 -1.15 -1.64
CA GLY A 92 17.21 -1.89 -2.17
C GLY A 92 18.57 -1.25 -1.91
N ASN A 93 18.65 -0.29 -0.98
CA ASN A 93 19.91 0.40 -0.69
C ASN A 93 20.90 -0.44 0.10
N ASN A 94 20.44 -1.47 0.79
CA ASN A 94 21.28 -2.47 1.44
C ASN A 94 21.72 -3.52 0.40
N LYS A 95 22.97 -3.95 0.46
CA LYS A 95 23.44 -5.07 -0.36
C LYS A 95 22.66 -6.33 0.00
N SER A 96 22.07 -6.98 -1.01
CA SER A 96 21.32 -8.23 -0.84
C SER A 96 20.12 -8.10 0.10
N ALA A 97 19.21 -7.17 -0.16
CA ALA A 97 18.00 -6.98 0.64
C ALA A 97 16.98 -8.11 0.41
N VAL A 98 16.42 -8.64 1.50
CA VAL A 98 15.34 -9.62 1.49
C VAL A 98 14.04 -8.96 1.94
N ILE A 99 13.04 -8.99 1.08
CA ILE A 99 11.73 -8.38 1.28
C ILE A 99 10.67 -9.48 1.32
N VAL A 100 9.97 -9.59 2.43
CA VAL A 100 8.82 -10.49 2.59
C VAL A 100 7.54 -9.73 2.29
N VAL A 101 6.72 -10.25 1.38
CA VAL A 101 5.45 -9.62 0.97
C VAL A 101 4.29 -10.43 1.52
N SER A 102 3.49 -9.77 2.37
CA SER A 102 2.33 -10.35 3.07
C SER A 102 1.01 -9.75 2.58
N GLY A 103 -0.09 -10.35 3.01
CA GLY A 103 -1.46 -9.88 2.73
C GLY A 103 -2.41 -11.04 2.51
N VAL A 104 -3.71 -10.79 2.58
CA VAL A 104 -4.72 -11.83 2.38
C VAL A 104 -4.78 -12.29 0.91
N ASN A 105 -5.43 -13.42 0.65
CA ASN A 105 -5.63 -13.89 -0.71
C ASN A 105 -6.49 -12.90 -1.52
N GLY A 106 -6.13 -12.67 -2.79
CA GLY A 106 -6.87 -11.80 -3.70
C GLY A 106 -6.54 -10.30 -3.63
N VAL A 107 -5.69 -9.86 -2.69
CA VAL A 107 -5.25 -8.45 -2.63
C VAL A 107 -4.24 -8.06 -3.71
N GLY A 108 -3.72 -9.01 -4.48
CA GLY A 108 -2.77 -8.76 -5.56
C GLY A 108 -1.29 -8.87 -5.16
N LYS A 109 -0.93 -9.68 -4.12
CA LYS A 109 0.46 -9.89 -3.70
C LYS A 109 1.39 -10.29 -4.84
N THR A 110 1.11 -11.41 -5.48
CA THR A 110 1.94 -11.98 -6.57
C THR A 110 2.12 -10.98 -7.73
N THR A 111 1.04 -10.28 -8.11
CA THR A 111 1.09 -9.23 -9.12
C THR A 111 1.95 -8.04 -8.66
N THR A 112 1.81 -7.64 -7.40
CA THR A 112 2.62 -6.56 -6.81
C THR A 112 4.10 -6.92 -6.80
N ILE A 113 4.45 -8.15 -6.42
CA ILE A 113 5.83 -8.67 -6.47
C ILE A 113 6.39 -8.59 -7.90
N GLY A 114 5.61 -9.03 -8.89
CA GLY A 114 6.01 -8.93 -10.29
C GLY A 114 6.30 -7.50 -10.75
N LYS A 115 5.42 -6.56 -10.37
CA LYS A 115 5.59 -5.13 -10.68
C LYS A 115 6.78 -4.50 -9.92
N MET A 116 6.97 -4.86 -8.64
CA MET A 116 8.15 -4.44 -7.88
C MET A 116 9.44 -4.97 -8.52
N GLY A 117 9.45 -6.24 -8.92
CA GLY A 117 10.59 -6.85 -9.61
C GLY A 117 10.93 -6.11 -10.89
N LYS A 118 9.91 -5.76 -11.71
CA LYS A 118 10.11 -4.93 -12.90
C LYS A 118 10.69 -3.56 -12.54
N PHE A 119 10.09 -2.87 -11.58
CA PHE A 119 10.56 -1.56 -11.12
C PHE A 119 12.03 -1.59 -10.71
N PHE A 120 12.45 -2.54 -9.88
CA PHE A 120 13.84 -2.66 -9.45
C PHE A 120 14.78 -2.98 -10.62
N LYS A 121 14.36 -3.86 -11.53
CA LYS A 121 15.14 -4.20 -12.70
C LYS A 121 15.33 -3.02 -13.65
N ASP A 122 14.28 -2.23 -13.87
CA ASP A 122 14.35 -1.01 -14.67
C ASP A 122 15.26 0.05 -14.03
N ASN A 123 15.48 -0.04 -12.71
CA ASN A 123 16.44 0.76 -11.95
C ASN A 123 17.82 0.07 -11.77
N ASN A 124 18.18 -0.86 -12.67
CA ASN A 124 19.45 -1.56 -12.72
C ASN A 124 19.80 -2.39 -11.46
N LYS A 125 18.79 -2.90 -10.75
CA LYS A 125 18.97 -3.81 -9.64
C LYS A 125 18.80 -5.26 -10.11
N SER A 126 19.65 -6.15 -9.63
CA SER A 126 19.43 -7.59 -9.77
C SER A 126 18.34 -8.05 -8.82
N VAL A 127 17.44 -8.93 -9.31
CA VAL A 127 16.24 -9.37 -8.57
C VAL A 127 16.11 -10.88 -8.64
N VAL A 128 15.66 -11.50 -7.53
CA VAL A 128 15.23 -12.89 -7.48
C VAL A 128 13.87 -13.00 -6.79
N PHE A 129 13.01 -13.90 -7.28
CA PHE A 129 11.73 -14.19 -6.65
C PHE A 129 11.81 -15.47 -5.81
N GLY A 130 11.11 -15.48 -4.67
CA GLY A 130 10.89 -16.66 -3.83
C GLY A 130 9.40 -17.01 -3.79
N ALA A 131 9.01 -18.17 -4.35
CA ALA A 131 7.62 -18.61 -4.40
C ALA A 131 7.25 -19.38 -3.12
N ALA A 132 7.10 -18.68 -1.98
CA ALA A 132 6.78 -19.28 -0.70
C ALA A 132 5.27 -19.43 -0.43
N ASP A 133 4.35 -19.01 -1.31
CA ASP A 133 2.93 -19.42 -1.30
C ASP A 133 2.80 -20.84 -1.90
N THR A 134 3.41 -21.81 -1.25
CA THR A 134 3.58 -23.18 -1.75
C THR A 134 2.29 -23.98 -1.81
N PHE A 135 1.25 -23.57 -1.10
CA PHE A 135 -0.05 -24.25 -1.08
C PHE A 135 -0.93 -23.92 -2.27
N ARG A 136 -0.55 -22.92 -3.07
CA ARG A 136 -1.33 -22.47 -4.23
C ARG A 136 -0.51 -22.62 -5.51
N ALA A 137 -0.71 -23.72 -6.22
CA ALA A 137 -0.05 -23.97 -7.51
C ALA A 137 -0.18 -22.77 -8.46
N ALA A 138 -1.39 -22.19 -8.57
CA ALA A 138 -1.64 -21.01 -9.41
C ALA A 138 -0.82 -19.77 -8.97
N ALA A 139 -0.46 -19.61 -7.71
CA ALA A 139 0.39 -18.50 -7.26
C ALA A 139 1.84 -18.72 -7.69
N ILE A 140 2.35 -19.95 -7.59
CA ILE A 140 3.68 -20.33 -8.06
C ILE A 140 3.78 -20.10 -9.58
N ASP A 141 2.79 -20.59 -10.36
CA ASP A 141 2.76 -20.43 -11.81
C ASP A 141 2.68 -18.95 -12.22
N GLN A 142 1.88 -18.16 -11.52
CA GLN A 142 1.75 -16.73 -11.77
C GLN A 142 3.08 -16.00 -11.51
N LEU A 143 3.77 -16.32 -10.41
CA LEU A 143 5.06 -15.72 -10.10
C LEU A 143 6.14 -16.14 -11.10
N GLU A 144 6.09 -17.39 -11.57
CA GLU A 144 6.98 -17.87 -12.61
C GLU A 144 6.76 -17.15 -13.95
N LEU A 145 5.51 -16.89 -14.34
CA LEU A 145 5.21 -16.08 -15.52
C LEU A 145 5.80 -14.68 -15.42
N TRP A 146 5.70 -14.05 -14.25
CA TRP A 146 6.34 -12.76 -13.99
C TRP A 146 7.86 -12.87 -14.11
N ALA A 147 8.48 -13.88 -13.48
CA ALA A 147 9.93 -14.08 -13.53
C ALA A 147 10.44 -14.21 -14.96
N ARG A 148 9.76 -15.03 -15.78
CA ARG A 148 10.08 -15.22 -17.21
C ARG A 148 9.92 -13.90 -17.99
N LYS A 149 8.83 -13.16 -17.74
CA LYS A 149 8.51 -11.93 -18.46
C LYS A 149 9.57 -10.85 -18.24
N ILE A 150 9.99 -10.65 -16.99
CA ILE A 150 11.01 -9.64 -16.65
C ILE A 150 12.44 -10.21 -16.65
N LYS A 151 12.62 -11.50 -16.94
CA LYS A 151 13.91 -12.20 -17.02
C LYS A 151 14.70 -12.11 -15.71
N VAL A 152 14.12 -12.62 -14.62
CA VAL A 152 14.74 -12.76 -13.30
C VAL A 152 14.66 -14.21 -12.82
N ASP A 153 15.55 -14.58 -11.92
CA ASP A 153 15.54 -15.90 -11.30
C ASP A 153 14.35 -16.07 -10.37
N ILE A 154 13.88 -17.31 -10.24
CA ILE A 154 12.84 -17.71 -9.29
C ILE A 154 13.28 -18.96 -8.51
N ILE A 155 13.17 -18.91 -7.21
CA ILE A 155 13.36 -20.05 -6.30
C ILE A 155 11.97 -20.57 -5.95
N LYS A 156 11.68 -21.81 -6.34
CA LYS A 156 10.41 -22.49 -6.10
C LYS A 156 10.65 -23.93 -5.65
N SER A 157 9.62 -24.55 -5.11
CA SER A 157 9.57 -25.97 -4.77
C SER A 157 8.24 -26.55 -5.22
N GLU A 158 8.08 -27.85 -5.10
CA GLU A 158 6.80 -28.51 -5.40
C GLU A 158 5.66 -27.96 -4.52
N THR A 159 4.44 -28.00 -5.05
CA THR A 159 3.23 -27.62 -4.31
C THR A 159 3.13 -28.40 -3.00
N GLY A 160 2.84 -27.72 -1.90
CA GLY A 160 2.76 -28.29 -0.55
C GLY A 160 4.09 -28.39 0.18
N SER A 161 5.21 -27.98 -0.44
CA SER A 161 6.50 -27.87 0.24
C SER A 161 6.47 -26.85 1.38
N ASP A 162 7.42 -26.96 2.31
CA ASP A 162 7.55 -26.00 3.42
C ASP A 162 7.90 -24.58 2.92
N PRO A 163 7.03 -23.57 3.14
CA PRO A 163 7.29 -22.18 2.76
C PRO A 163 8.61 -21.63 3.30
N ALA A 164 8.96 -21.99 4.54
CA ALA A 164 10.20 -21.55 5.16
C ALA A 164 11.45 -22.09 4.44
N SER A 165 11.38 -23.30 3.88
CA SER A 165 12.46 -23.85 3.07
C SER A 165 12.69 -23.05 1.79
N VAL A 166 11.60 -22.59 1.12
CA VAL A 166 11.70 -21.74 -0.08
C VAL A 166 12.31 -20.38 0.30
N ALA A 167 11.83 -19.78 1.38
CA ALA A 167 12.34 -18.49 1.86
C ALA A 167 13.84 -18.57 2.20
N PHE A 168 14.26 -19.63 2.89
CA PHE A 168 15.67 -19.89 3.22
C PHE A 168 16.53 -19.99 1.96
N LYS A 169 16.14 -20.86 1.02
CA LYS A 169 16.88 -21.05 -0.25
C LYS A 169 16.95 -19.75 -1.05
N THR A 170 15.88 -18.93 -1.05
CA THR A 170 15.87 -17.65 -1.73
C THR A 170 16.88 -16.68 -1.13
N ALA A 171 16.90 -16.56 0.20
CA ALA A 171 17.84 -15.68 0.90
C ALA A 171 19.29 -16.16 0.80
N GLU A 172 19.53 -17.47 0.87
CA GLU A 172 20.85 -18.07 0.65
C GLU A 172 21.37 -17.79 -0.77
N PHE A 173 20.51 -18.00 -1.80
CA PHE A 173 20.81 -17.69 -3.18
C PHE A 173 21.14 -16.21 -3.37
N THR A 174 20.34 -15.33 -2.75
CA THR A 174 20.52 -13.88 -2.78
C THR A 174 21.89 -13.47 -2.25
N LYS A 175 22.25 -13.97 -1.07
CA LYS A 175 23.54 -13.66 -0.41
C LYS A 175 24.73 -14.23 -1.20
N LYS A 176 24.63 -15.49 -1.64
CA LYS A 176 25.69 -16.20 -2.38
C LYS A 176 26.00 -15.54 -3.73
N ASN A 177 24.97 -15.12 -4.45
CA ASN A 177 25.10 -14.54 -5.79
C ASN A 177 25.14 -13.01 -5.78
N ARG A 178 25.13 -12.39 -4.60
CA ARG A 178 25.15 -10.92 -4.43
C ARG A 178 24.01 -10.24 -5.19
N ILE A 179 22.82 -10.85 -5.19
CA ILE A 179 21.62 -10.27 -5.77
C ILE A 179 21.21 -9.07 -4.91
N ASP A 180 20.84 -7.96 -5.54
CA ASP A 180 20.46 -6.73 -4.83
C ASP A 180 19.18 -6.93 -4.03
N ILE A 181 18.17 -7.60 -4.61
CA ILE A 181 16.83 -7.71 -4.03
C ILE A 181 16.24 -9.10 -4.21
N ALA A 182 15.80 -9.70 -3.10
CA ALA A 182 14.92 -10.85 -3.09
C ALA A 182 13.49 -10.43 -2.71
N LEU A 183 12.49 -10.84 -3.50
CA LEU A 183 11.07 -10.64 -3.21
C LEU A 183 10.42 -12.00 -2.94
N ILE A 184 9.94 -12.21 -1.71
CA ILE A 184 9.37 -13.47 -1.25
C ILE A 184 7.85 -13.35 -1.18
N ASP A 185 7.13 -14.09 -2.04
CA ASP A 185 5.66 -14.23 -2.00
C ASP A 185 5.26 -15.23 -0.93
N THR A 186 4.29 -14.89 -0.10
CA THR A 186 3.84 -15.71 1.02
C THR A 186 2.34 -16.01 0.94
N ALA A 187 1.91 -17.05 1.65
CA ALA A 187 0.49 -17.39 1.77
C ALA A 187 -0.31 -16.25 2.44
N GLY A 188 -1.61 -16.18 2.14
CA GLY A 188 -2.51 -15.16 2.67
C GLY A 188 -3.81 -15.72 3.25
N ARG A 189 -3.77 -16.91 3.85
CA ARG A 189 -4.96 -17.61 4.38
C ARG A 189 -5.35 -17.11 5.78
N LEU A 190 -5.88 -15.90 5.87
CA LEU A 190 -6.22 -15.27 7.15
C LEU A 190 -7.30 -16.03 7.93
N GLN A 191 -8.17 -16.81 7.27
CA GLN A 191 -9.14 -17.69 7.92
C GLN A 191 -8.51 -18.77 8.81
N SER A 192 -7.26 -19.14 8.55
CA SER A 192 -6.44 -20.06 9.36
C SER A 192 -5.36 -19.29 10.12
N LYS A 193 -5.76 -18.26 10.88
CA LYS A 193 -4.85 -17.32 11.56
C LYS A 193 -3.68 -18.00 12.28
N LYS A 194 -3.95 -19.03 13.09
CA LYS A 194 -2.92 -19.71 13.87
C LYS A 194 -1.84 -20.32 12.97
N ASN A 195 -2.24 -21.05 11.94
CA ASN A 195 -1.30 -21.68 11.00
C ASN A 195 -0.49 -20.62 10.23
N LEU A 196 -1.16 -19.54 9.78
CA LEU A 196 -0.51 -18.45 9.09
C LEU A 196 0.54 -17.75 9.99
N MET A 197 0.20 -17.51 11.26
CA MET A 197 1.14 -16.93 12.23
C MET A 197 2.36 -17.81 12.46
N GLU A 198 2.17 -19.12 12.58
CA GLU A 198 3.26 -20.09 12.78
C GLU A 198 4.16 -20.15 11.53
N GLU A 199 3.57 -20.16 10.34
CA GLU A 199 4.29 -20.15 9.07
C GLU A 199 5.14 -18.89 8.92
N TYR A 200 4.58 -17.70 9.17
CA TYR A 200 5.35 -16.46 9.13
C TYR A 200 6.47 -16.41 10.13
N LYS A 201 6.23 -16.82 11.38
CA LYS A 201 7.29 -16.91 12.41
C LYS A 201 8.42 -17.82 11.93
N LYS A 202 8.09 -18.96 11.32
CA LYS A 202 9.07 -19.89 10.79
C LYS A 202 9.89 -19.27 9.65
N ILE A 203 9.23 -18.60 8.70
CA ILE A 203 9.90 -17.86 7.61
C ILE A 203 10.90 -16.85 8.19
N ILE A 204 10.47 -15.98 9.10
CA ILE A 204 11.34 -14.96 9.69
C ILE A 204 12.52 -15.61 10.43
N ASN A 205 12.28 -16.67 11.21
CA ASN A 205 13.31 -17.34 11.96
C ASN A 205 14.40 -17.97 11.05
N VAL A 206 14.01 -18.55 9.91
CA VAL A 206 15.00 -19.13 8.99
C VAL A 206 15.78 -18.07 8.23
N LEU A 207 15.15 -16.93 7.91
CA LEU A 207 15.83 -15.79 7.29
C LEU A 207 16.90 -15.21 8.22
N LYS A 208 16.59 -15.03 9.51
CA LYS A 208 17.54 -14.57 10.53
C LYS A 208 18.73 -15.50 10.74
N LYS A 209 18.61 -16.78 10.42
CA LYS A 209 19.77 -17.72 10.47
C LYS A 209 20.79 -17.43 9.37
N ILE A 210 20.38 -16.80 8.26
CA ILE A 210 21.29 -16.43 7.17
C ILE A 210 21.94 -15.09 7.46
N ASP A 211 21.13 -14.13 7.95
CA ASP A 211 21.57 -12.82 8.35
C ASP A 211 20.62 -12.26 9.42
N ASN A 212 21.15 -11.68 10.50
CA ASN A 212 20.35 -11.14 11.59
C ASN A 212 19.45 -9.97 11.15
N ASP A 213 19.83 -9.28 10.06
CA ASP A 213 19.07 -8.17 9.49
C ASP A 213 17.96 -8.62 8.52
N TYR A 214 17.86 -9.92 8.23
CA TYR A 214 16.82 -10.47 7.37
C TYR A 214 15.55 -10.83 8.14
N PRO A 215 14.36 -10.59 7.57
CA PRO A 215 14.13 -9.81 6.36
C PRO A 215 14.36 -8.31 6.63
N ASN A 216 14.88 -7.58 5.64
CA ASN A 216 15.09 -6.14 5.73
C ASN A 216 13.76 -5.38 5.71
N GLU A 217 12.78 -5.93 4.99
CA GLU A 217 11.44 -5.36 4.88
C GLU A 217 10.37 -6.44 4.99
N ILE A 218 9.28 -6.10 5.68
CA ILE A 218 8.04 -6.88 5.70
C ILE A 218 6.92 -5.96 5.25
N ILE A 219 6.47 -6.16 4.01
CA ILE A 219 5.50 -5.29 3.34
C ILE A 219 4.13 -5.97 3.36
N LEU A 220 3.10 -5.26 3.83
CA LEU A 220 1.72 -5.71 3.74
C LEU A 220 1.06 -5.09 2.51
N VAL A 221 0.51 -5.95 1.64
CA VAL A 221 -0.31 -5.54 0.50
C VAL A 221 -1.78 -5.54 0.91
N LEU A 222 -2.46 -4.42 0.67
CA LEU A 222 -3.87 -4.19 1.00
C LEU A 222 -4.66 -3.85 -0.26
N ASP A 223 -5.90 -4.29 -0.30
CA ASP A 223 -6.87 -3.95 -1.35
C ASP A 223 -7.74 -2.76 -0.88
N ALA A 224 -7.63 -1.62 -1.55
CA ALA A 224 -8.39 -0.41 -1.21
C ALA A 224 -9.90 -0.60 -1.31
N THR A 225 -10.38 -1.52 -2.16
CA THR A 225 -11.81 -1.79 -2.33
C THR A 225 -12.47 -2.39 -1.08
N THR A 226 -11.68 -2.94 -0.17
CA THR A 226 -12.17 -3.54 1.07
C THR A 226 -12.54 -2.50 2.13
N GLY A 227 -12.20 -1.23 1.92
CA GLY A 227 -12.53 -0.12 2.83
C GLY A 227 -12.06 -0.40 4.26
N GLN A 228 -12.94 -0.19 5.25
CA GLN A 228 -12.63 -0.38 6.67
C GLN A 228 -12.10 -1.78 7.04
N ASN A 229 -12.38 -2.82 6.24
CA ASN A 229 -11.81 -4.16 6.47
C ASN A 229 -10.28 -4.18 6.29
N ALA A 230 -9.71 -3.24 5.53
CA ALA A 230 -8.26 -3.11 5.42
C ALA A 230 -7.60 -2.79 6.78
N LEU A 231 -8.25 -2.01 7.65
CA LEU A 231 -7.76 -1.72 9.00
C LEU A 231 -7.61 -2.99 9.84
N ASN A 232 -8.60 -3.88 9.76
CA ASN A 232 -8.56 -5.16 10.46
C ASN A 232 -7.39 -6.03 9.96
N GLN A 233 -7.11 -6.01 8.65
CA GLN A 233 -5.97 -6.73 8.09
C GLN A 233 -4.65 -6.18 8.63
N VAL A 234 -4.47 -4.86 8.65
CA VAL A 234 -3.26 -4.23 9.24
C VAL A 234 -3.09 -4.67 10.70
N GLU A 235 -4.18 -4.62 11.49
CA GLU A 235 -4.15 -5.03 12.90
C GLU A 235 -3.72 -6.49 13.07
N GLU A 236 -4.32 -7.40 12.30
CA GLU A 236 -4.02 -8.82 12.40
C GLU A 236 -2.58 -9.15 11.98
N PHE A 237 -2.11 -8.57 10.87
CA PHE A 237 -0.73 -8.79 10.43
C PHE A 237 0.30 -8.13 11.35
N SER A 238 -0.03 -6.98 11.96
CA SER A 238 0.85 -6.33 12.94
C SER A 238 1.03 -7.13 14.22
N LYS A 239 0.07 -8.01 14.58
CA LYS A 239 0.21 -8.95 15.71
C LYS A 239 1.19 -10.08 15.41
N ILE A 240 1.43 -10.37 14.14
CA ILE A 240 2.30 -11.48 13.70
C ILE A 240 3.76 -11.04 13.65
N HIS A 241 4.01 -9.84 13.14
CA HIS A 241 5.36 -9.30 12.93
C HIS A 241 5.33 -7.78 12.74
N ASN A 242 6.51 -7.18 12.89
CA ASN A 242 6.67 -5.74 12.69
C ASN A 242 6.63 -5.43 11.19
N LEU A 243 5.50 -4.90 10.72
CA LEU A 243 5.37 -4.39 9.37
C LEU A 243 6.29 -3.17 9.18
N THR A 244 6.97 -3.08 8.05
CA THR A 244 7.88 -1.98 7.73
C THR A 244 7.34 -1.05 6.65
N GLY A 245 6.24 -1.45 5.99
CA GLY A 245 5.57 -0.63 5.00
C GLY A 245 4.34 -1.29 4.40
N LEU A 246 3.59 -0.49 3.68
CA LEU A 246 2.33 -0.86 3.04
C LEU A 246 2.41 -0.63 1.53
N ILE A 247 1.74 -1.49 0.77
CA ILE A 247 1.38 -1.23 -0.63
C ILE A 247 -0.12 -1.37 -0.74
N ILE A 248 -0.77 -0.35 -1.33
CA ILE A 248 -2.22 -0.31 -1.45
C ILE A 248 -2.60 -0.49 -2.93
N THR A 249 -3.32 -1.55 -3.23
CA THR A 249 -3.73 -1.92 -4.58
C THR A 249 -5.16 -1.51 -4.89
N LYS A 250 -5.50 -1.53 -6.18
CA LYS A 250 -6.87 -1.30 -6.70
C LYS A 250 -7.46 0.06 -6.33
N LEU A 251 -6.61 1.07 -6.15
CA LEU A 251 -7.08 2.44 -5.89
C LEU A 251 -7.88 3.02 -7.06
N ASP A 252 -7.62 2.56 -8.28
CA ASP A 252 -8.37 2.91 -9.50
C ASP A 252 -9.81 2.39 -9.52
N SER A 253 -10.09 1.36 -8.75
CA SER A 253 -11.37 0.63 -8.78
C SER A 253 -12.35 1.04 -7.67
N THR A 254 -11.95 1.94 -6.77
CA THR A 254 -12.76 2.29 -5.58
C THR A 254 -13.00 3.78 -5.44
N ALA A 255 -14.16 4.15 -4.89
CA ALA A 255 -14.43 5.48 -4.37
C ALA A 255 -13.89 5.70 -2.94
N LYS A 256 -13.30 4.67 -2.34
CA LYS A 256 -12.89 4.62 -0.93
C LYS A 256 -11.40 4.92 -0.70
N GLY A 257 -10.80 5.78 -1.53
CA GLY A 257 -9.38 6.14 -1.42
C GLY A 257 -8.99 6.76 -0.08
N GLY A 258 -9.95 7.30 0.66
CA GLY A 258 -9.76 7.86 2.01
C GLY A 258 -9.23 6.85 3.03
N ILE A 259 -9.40 5.55 2.80
CA ILE A 259 -8.87 4.50 3.69
C ILE A 259 -7.36 4.61 3.92
N VAL A 260 -6.62 5.14 2.96
CA VAL A 260 -5.17 5.42 3.07
C VAL A 260 -4.88 6.31 4.28
N LEU A 261 -5.68 7.38 4.47
CA LEU A 261 -5.55 8.31 5.59
C LEU A 261 -5.83 7.63 6.92
N ALA A 262 -6.93 6.86 6.99
CA ALA A 262 -7.31 6.15 8.20
C ALA A 262 -6.22 5.16 8.64
N ILE A 263 -5.62 4.43 7.68
CA ILE A 263 -4.51 3.48 7.95
C ILE A 263 -3.28 4.23 8.46
N CYS A 264 -2.85 5.30 7.78
CA CYS A 264 -1.67 6.08 8.18
C CYS A 264 -1.81 6.63 9.59
N LYS A 265 -2.96 7.23 9.91
CA LYS A 265 -3.18 7.83 11.24
C LYS A 265 -3.24 6.79 12.35
N LYS A 266 -3.93 5.67 12.12
CA LYS A 266 -4.12 4.65 13.15
C LYS A 266 -2.86 3.83 13.43
N TYR A 267 -2.16 3.39 12.38
CA TYR A 267 -1.06 2.42 12.51
C TYR A 267 0.32 3.03 12.34
N LYS A 268 0.42 4.27 11.86
CA LYS A 268 1.68 5.00 11.65
C LYS A 268 2.68 4.24 10.76
N LEU A 269 2.17 3.42 9.87
CA LEU A 269 2.97 2.65 8.92
C LEU A 269 3.21 3.45 7.64
N PRO A 270 4.42 3.43 7.08
CA PRO A 270 4.72 4.12 5.83
C PRO A 270 4.07 3.41 4.63
N ILE A 271 3.67 4.20 3.65
CA ILE A 271 3.19 3.71 2.35
C ILE A 271 4.33 3.83 1.35
N ILE A 272 4.63 2.71 0.70
CA ILE A 272 5.73 2.58 -0.25
C ILE A 272 5.25 2.85 -1.67
N ALA A 273 4.14 2.24 -2.04
CA ALA A 273 3.61 2.32 -3.40
C ALA A 273 2.08 2.12 -3.41
N VAL A 274 1.47 2.52 -4.52
CA VAL A 274 0.05 2.32 -4.82
C VAL A 274 -0.12 1.63 -6.17
N GLY A 275 -1.00 0.65 -6.21
CA GLY A 275 -1.41 -0.05 -7.44
C GLY A 275 -2.66 0.60 -8.02
N MET A 276 -2.55 1.03 -9.28
CA MET A 276 -3.58 1.82 -9.98
C MET A 276 -4.01 1.19 -11.30
N GLY A 277 -4.03 -0.12 -11.38
CA GLY A 277 -4.43 -0.86 -12.58
C GLY A 277 -3.69 -2.19 -12.72
N GLU A 278 -3.89 -2.87 -13.84
CA GLU A 278 -3.37 -4.22 -14.08
C GLU A 278 -2.05 -4.25 -14.86
N LYS A 279 -1.68 -3.16 -15.54
CA LYS A 279 -0.45 -3.09 -16.35
C LYS A 279 0.80 -3.16 -15.47
N GLU A 280 1.91 -3.55 -16.05
CA GLU A 280 3.19 -3.68 -15.36
C GLU A 280 3.67 -2.40 -14.69
N ASP A 281 3.39 -1.25 -15.30
CA ASP A 281 3.80 0.08 -14.85
C ASP A 281 2.75 0.74 -13.92
N ASP A 282 1.65 0.04 -13.61
CA ASP A 282 0.58 0.57 -12.76
C ASP A 282 0.87 0.43 -11.25
N LEU A 283 2.10 0.12 -10.87
CA LEU A 283 2.59 0.28 -9.51
C LEU A 283 3.41 1.58 -9.44
N GLN A 284 2.90 2.56 -8.72
CA GLN A 284 3.54 3.87 -8.61
C GLN A 284 4.03 4.13 -7.19
N PRO A 285 5.21 4.72 -6.99
CA PRO A 285 5.64 5.18 -5.67
C PRO A 285 4.57 6.08 -5.05
N PHE A 286 4.31 5.91 -3.76
CA PHE A 286 3.38 6.78 -3.06
C PHE A 286 3.96 8.20 -2.96
N LYS A 287 3.14 9.20 -3.28
CA LYS A 287 3.47 10.61 -3.18
C LYS A 287 2.38 11.35 -2.41
N ALA A 288 2.72 11.81 -1.22
CA ALA A 288 1.79 12.44 -0.28
C ALA A 288 1.07 13.65 -0.90
N ASP A 289 1.81 14.53 -1.58
CA ASP A 289 1.26 15.72 -2.23
C ASP A 289 0.27 15.35 -3.34
N LEU A 290 0.67 14.42 -4.20
CA LEU A 290 -0.16 13.98 -5.31
C LEU A 290 -1.44 13.29 -4.84
N PHE A 291 -1.33 12.48 -3.78
CA PHE A 291 -2.46 11.80 -3.17
C PHE A 291 -3.44 12.79 -2.55
N ALA A 292 -2.97 13.72 -1.72
CA ALA A 292 -3.80 14.70 -1.03
C ALA A 292 -4.54 15.61 -2.02
N LYS A 293 -3.85 16.13 -3.04
CA LYS A 293 -4.44 16.94 -4.10
C LYS A 293 -5.49 16.17 -4.89
N THR A 294 -5.18 14.94 -5.26
CA THR A 294 -6.12 14.11 -6.02
C THR A 294 -7.35 13.75 -5.20
N LEU A 295 -7.17 13.43 -3.91
CA LEU A 295 -8.28 13.11 -3.00
C LEU A 295 -9.25 14.27 -2.85
N LEU A 296 -8.75 15.49 -2.67
CA LEU A 296 -9.56 16.72 -2.55
C LEU A 296 -9.84 17.41 -3.90
N SER A 297 -9.52 16.73 -5.01
CA SER A 297 -9.85 17.20 -6.37
C SER A 297 -9.22 18.53 -6.76
N ILE A 298 -8.04 18.78 -6.23
CA ILE A 298 -7.22 19.92 -6.59
C ILE A 298 -6.31 19.53 -7.76
N ASN A 299 -6.41 20.25 -8.86
CA ASN A 299 -5.59 20.06 -10.06
C ASN A 299 -4.26 20.80 -9.98
#